data_664ee26dc360ad74fdb899443a2a3672
#
_entry.id   664ee26dc360ad74fdb899443a2a3672
#
_cell.length_a   1.000
_cell.length_b   1.000
_cell.length_c   1.000
_cell.angle_alpha   90.00
_cell.angle_beta   90.00
_cell.angle_gamma   90.00
#
_symmetry.space_group_name_H-M   'P 1'
#
loop_
_entity.id
_entity.type
_entity.pdbx_description
1 polymer ?
#
loop_
_entity_poly.entity_id
_entity_poly.type
_entity_poly.pdbx_seq_one_letter_code
_entity_poly.pdbx_strand_id
1 'polypeptide(L)'
;MHLSLIRIVAISAFALTLGCSVSKSHAQTHDSQVLFVCEHGNVKSLMAVSYFNQLAQERRLPFRAVSRGAAPDSTTVPPAIIQGLHGDGFDVSSFHPSAVRVSDISASKRVITIGTALPMDAQVAAQPKIEQWNDVPPASVDYGAARDSLKRHIKKLVEQLANR
;
A
#
# COMPACT_ATOMS: atom_id res chain seq x y z
N MET A 1 6.24 -83.72 -25.47
CA MET A 1 5.96 -82.95 -24.22
C MET A 1 6.63 -81.60 -24.37
N HIS A 2 5.91 -80.62 -24.84
CA HIS A 2 6.42 -79.25 -24.98
C HIS A 2 5.63 -78.35 -24.02
N LEU A 3 6.30 -77.80 -23.01
CA LEU A 3 5.79 -76.81 -22.13
C LEU A 3 6.07 -75.42 -22.77
N SER A 4 5.03 -74.74 -23.19
CA SER A 4 5.10 -73.35 -23.63
C SER A 4 5.01 -72.39 -22.44
N LEU A 5 6.08 -71.61 -22.19
CA LEU A 5 6.11 -70.56 -21.23
C LEU A 5 5.46 -69.29 -21.82
N ILE A 6 4.32 -68.86 -21.27
CA ILE A 6 3.67 -67.61 -21.60
C ILE A 6 4.33 -66.51 -20.75
N ARG A 7 5.01 -65.59 -21.42
CA ARG A 7 5.54 -64.37 -20.79
C ARG A 7 4.43 -63.29 -20.73
N ILE A 8 4.02 -62.98 -19.53
CA ILE A 8 3.12 -61.86 -19.27
C ILE A 8 3.95 -60.57 -19.25
N VAL A 9 3.75 -59.70 -20.23
CA VAL A 9 4.32 -58.35 -20.25
C VAL A 9 3.38 -57.43 -19.49
N ALA A 10 3.79 -56.96 -18.33
CA ALA A 10 3.08 -55.95 -17.57
C ALA A 10 3.41 -54.55 -18.15
N ILE A 11 2.43 -53.92 -18.78
CA ILE A 11 2.52 -52.56 -19.27
C ILE A 11 2.13 -51.64 -18.10
N SER A 12 3.15 -51.02 -17.47
CA SER A 12 2.94 -49.98 -16.46
C SER A 12 2.56 -48.66 -17.16
N ALA A 13 1.29 -48.29 -17.08
CA ALA A 13 0.81 -46.97 -17.53
C ALA A 13 1.23 -45.91 -16.49
N PHE A 14 2.23 -45.11 -16.84
CA PHE A 14 2.66 -43.96 -16.03
C PHE A 14 1.72 -42.78 -16.37
N ALA A 15 0.73 -42.54 -15.50
CA ALA A 15 -0.17 -41.38 -15.63
C ALA A 15 0.59 -40.10 -15.20
N LEU A 16 1.00 -39.28 -16.17
CA LEU A 16 1.49 -37.94 -15.95
C LEU A 16 0.32 -37.03 -15.56
N THR A 17 0.12 -36.76 -14.27
CA THR A 17 -0.79 -35.70 -13.80
C THR A 17 -0.10 -34.36 -13.97
N LEU A 18 -0.45 -33.63 -15.05
CA LEU A 18 -0.12 -32.19 -15.16
C LEU A 18 -0.88 -31.45 -14.05
N GLY A 19 -0.17 -31.15 -12.95
CA GLY A 19 -0.64 -30.23 -11.93
C GLY A 19 -0.71 -28.81 -12.49
N CYS A 20 -1.90 -28.36 -12.92
CA CYS A 20 -2.14 -26.99 -13.29
C CYS A 20 -2.10 -26.14 -12.02
N SER A 21 -0.93 -25.57 -11.69
CA SER A 21 -0.79 -24.59 -10.62
C SER A 21 -1.53 -23.31 -11.06
N VAL A 22 -2.77 -23.15 -10.61
CA VAL A 22 -3.51 -21.91 -10.76
C VAL A 22 -2.86 -20.87 -9.84
N SER A 23 -1.94 -20.08 -10.39
CA SER A 23 -1.46 -18.86 -9.74
C SER A 23 -2.66 -17.94 -9.56
N LYS A 24 -3.17 -17.84 -8.32
CA LYS A 24 -4.12 -16.79 -7.95
C LYS A 24 -3.42 -15.45 -8.11
N SER A 25 -3.55 -14.85 -9.29
CA SER A 25 -3.27 -13.44 -9.49
C SER A 25 -4.19 -12.68 -8.54
N HIS A 26 -3.60 -12.08 -7.47
CA HIS A 26 -4.32 -11.12 -6.65
C HIS A 26 -4.52 -9.88 -7.52
N ALA A 27 -5.61 -9.85 -8.27
CA ALA A 27 -6.13 -8.60 -8.79
C ALA A 27 -6.37 -7.72 -7.57
N GLN A 28 -5.53 -6.69 -7.39
CA GLN A 28 -5.77 -5.64 -6.38
C GLN A 28 -7.10 -5.00 -6.74
N THR A 29 -8.13 -5.35 -5.98
CA THR A 29 -9.44 -4.74 -6.15
C THR A 29 -9.28 -3.26 -5.82
N HIS A 30 -9.71 -2.37 -6.71
CA HIS A 30 -9.68 -0.91 -6.54
C HIS A 30 -10.32 -0.44 -5.21
N ASP A 31 -11.12 -1.27 -4.58
CA ASP A 31 -11.78 -1.00 -3.30
C ASP A 31 -10.91 -1.17 -2.05
N SER A 32 -9.65 -1.59 -2.18
CA SER A 32 -8.75 -1.84 -1.04
C SER A 32 -7.60 -0.84 -0.91
N GLN A 33 -7.49 0.16 -1.79
CA GLN A 33 -6.44 1.17 -1.74
C GLN A 33 -6.85 2.39 -0.91
N VAL A 34 -5.91 2.90 -0.11
CA VAL A 34 -5.98 4.21 0.57
C VAL A 34 -4.88 5.10 0.02
N LEU A 35 -5.21 6.31 -0.38
CA LEU A 35 -4.26 7.26 -0.93
C LEU A 35 -3.96 8.35 0.09
N PHE A 36 -2.68 8.51 0.45
CA PHE A 36 -2.20 9.65 1.23
C PHE A 36 -1.47 10.64 0.33
N VAL A 37 -1.81 11.91 0.44
CA VAL A 37 -1.21 13.00 -0.34
C VAL A 37 -0.70 14.09 0.62
N CYS A 38 0.56 14.47 0.47
CA CYS A 38 1.11 15.70 1.07
C CYS A 38 1.76 16.53 -0.03
N GLU A 39 2.35 17.68 0.27
CA GLU A 39 2.90 18.58 -0.74
C GLU A 39 3.88 17.85 -1.67
N HIS A 40 4.96 17.28 -1.11
CA HIS A 40 6.03 16.69 -1.90
C HIS A 40 5.94 15.16 -2.08
N GLY A 41 5.06 14.46 -1.32
CA GLY A 41 4.87 13.01 -1.43
C GLY A 41 5.95 12.16 -0.75
N ASN A 42 6.95 12.75 -0.09
CA ASN A 42 8.12 12.09 0.47
C ASN A 42 8.34 12.30 1.97
N VAL A 43 7.39 12.94 2.66
CA VAL A 43 7.45 13.20 4.11
C VAL A 43 6.16 12.66 4.77
N LYS A 44 5.17 13.52 5.05
CA LYS A 44 3.98 13.14 5.83
C LYS A 44 3.17 12.02 5.21
N SER A 45 2.98 12.01 3.89
CA SER A 45 2.26 10.94 3.19
C SER A 45 3.03 9.62 3.20
N LEU A 46 4.38 9.65 3.08
CA LEU A 46 5.22 8.46 3.21
C LEU A 46 5.16 7.88 4.63
N MET A 47 5.29 8.74 5.65
CA MET A 47 5.12 8.34 7.05
C MET A 47 3.75 7.69 7.28
N ALA A 48 2.67 8.32 6.76
CA ALA A 48 1.31 7.80 6.88
C ALA A 48 1.17 6.41 6.23
N VAL A 49 1.75 6.22 5.04
CA VAL A 49 1.75 4.90 4.35
C VAL A 49 2.45 3.84 5.19
N SER A 50 3.62 4.16 5.76
CA SER A 50 4.39 3.21 6.56
C SER A 50 3.59 2.72 7.77
N TYR A 51 3.04 3.63 8.57
CA TYR A 51 2.25 3.27 9.76
C TYR A 51 0.90 2.64 9.42
N PHE A 52 0.23 3.12 8.34
CA PHE A 52 -1.04 2.54 7.93
C PHE A 52 -0.88 1.09 7.47
N ASN A 53 0.10 0.82 6.61
CA ASN A 53 0.32 -0.52 6.08
C ASN A 53 0.71 -1.51 7.18
N GLN A 54 1.52 -1.08 8.16
CA GLN A 54 1.84 -1.87 9.34
C GLN A 54 0.57 -2.20 10.14
N LEU A 55 -0.22 -1.19 10.53
CA LEU A 55 -1.42 -1.39 11.34
C LEU A 55 -2.50 -2.22 10.60
N ALA A 56 -2.68 -2.00 9.29
CA ALA A 56 -3.59 -2.79 8.47
C ALA A 56 -3.16 -4.26 8.41
N GLN A 57 -1.87 -4.54 8.29
CA GLN A 57 -1.32 -5.90 8.33
C GLN A 57 -1.53 -6.55 9.71
N GLU A 58 -1.22 -5.86 10.80
CA GLU A 58 -1.44 -6.34 12.18
C GLU A 58 -2.92 -6.68 12.42
N ARG A 59 -3.83 -5.90 11.85
CA ARG A 59 -5.29 -6.09 11.93
C ARG A 59 -5.85 -7.05 10.88
N ARG A 60 -5.00 -7.59 9.99
CA ARG A 60 -5.38 -8.48 8.87
C ARG A 60 -6.45 -7.86 7.96
N LEU A 61 -6.39 -6.55 7.76
CA LEU A 61 -7.30 -5.85 6.86
C LEU A 61 -6.81 -5.92 5.41
N PRO A 62 -7.71 -6.00 4.43
CA PRO A 62 -7.36 -6.11 3.01
C PRO A 62 -6.94 -4.77 2.38
N PHE A 63 -6.56 -3.77 3.19
CA PHE A 63 -6.23 -2.44 2.73
C PHE A 63 -4.73 -2.23 2.56
N ARG A 64 -4.37 -1.48 1.52
CA ARG A 64 -3.00 -1.02 1.24
C ARG A 64 -3.01 0.47 0.98
N ALA A 65 -2.04 1.17 1.56
CA ALA A 65 -1.87 2.60 1.32
C ALA A 65 -0.77 2.86 0.30
N VAL A 66 -0.94 3.96 -0.44
CA VAL A 66 0.05 4.51 -1.36
C VAL A 66 0.26 6.00 -1.06
N SER A 67 1.48 6.49 -1.34
CA SER A 67 1.89 7.89 -1.13
C SER A 67 2.00 8.62 -2.47
N ARG A 68 1.52 9.88 -2.50
CA ARG A 68 1.69 10.81 -3.64
C ARG A 68 1.96 12.22 -3.13
N GLY A 69 2.56 13.04 -3.99
CA GLY A 69 2.74 14.46 -3.80
C GLY A 69 1.73 15.28 -4.60
N ALA A 70 1.23 16.36 -4.03
CA ALA A 70 0.44 17.34 -4.78
C ALA A 70 1.33 18.10 -5.79
N ALA A 71 2.56 18.45 -5.37
CA ALA A 71 3.59 19.10 -6.17
C ALA A 71 4.99 18.60 -5.77
N PRO A 72 5.40 17.38 -6.20
CA PRO A 72 6.73 16.86 -5.87
C PRO A 72 7.83 17.74 -6.49
N ASP A 73 8.80 18.14 -5.66
CA ASP A 73 9.96 18.94 -6.04
C ASP A 73 11.29 18.19 -5.87
N SER A 74 11.24 16.94 -5.44
CA SER A 74 12.39 16.08 -5.17
C SER A 74 12.11 14.66 -5.61
N THR A 75 13.17 13.94 -5.99
CA THR A 75 13.12 12.51 -6.35
C THR A 75 13.49 11.60 -5.17
N THR A 76 13.85 12.17 -4.01
CA THR A 76 14.35 11.42 -2.85
C THR A 76 13.60 11.79 -1.58
N VAL A 77 13.75 10.95 -0.57
CA VAL A 77 13.25 11.21 0.79
C VAL A 77 14.30 12.00 1.57
N PRO A 78 13.91 13.05 2.34
CA PRO A 78 14.86 13.77 3.20
C PRO A 78 15.57 12.84 4.20
N PRO A 79 16.90 12.99 4.43
CA PRO A 79 17.65 12.09 5.31
C PRO A 79 17.09 11.95 6.73
N ALA A 80 16.60 13.04 7.32
CA ALA A 80 15.98 13.02 8.65
C ALA A 80 14.70 12.14 8.70
N ILE A 81 13.94 12.10 7.61
CA ILE A 81 12.75 11.25 7.49
C ILE A 81 13.14 9.78 7.31
N ILE A 82 14.17 9.50 6.49
CA ILE A 82 14.73 8.14 6.36
C ILE A 82 15.18 7.65 7.73
N GLN A 83 15.96 8.45 8.46
CA GLN A 83 16.45 8.10 9.80
C GLN A 83 15.33 7.88 10.80
N GLY A 84 14.30 8.74 10.82
CA GLY A 84 13.16 8.61 11.70
C GLY A 84 12.36 7.33 11.41
N LEU A 85 12.05 7.08 10.14
CA LEU A 85 11.31 5.87 9.73
C LEU A 85 12.12 4.59 9.96
N HIS A 86 13.44 4.63 9.72
CA HIS A 86 14.33 3.51 10.04
C HIS A 86 14.36 3.21 11.55
N GLY A 87 14.39 4.24 12.38
CA GLY A 87 14.26 4.09 13.84
C GLY A 87 12.94 3.48 14.30
N ASP A 88 11.88 3.69 13.52
CA ASP A 88 10.55 3.08 13.75
C ASP A 88 10.39 1.69 13.04
N GLY A 89 11.45 1.16 12.41
CA GLY A 89 11.48 -0.17 11.80
C GLY A 89 11.05 -0.23 10.33
N PHE A 90 11.02 0.92 9.61
CA PHE A 90 10.67 0.97 8.19
C PHE A 90 11.89 1.26 7.31
N ASP A 91 12.09 0.48 6.26
CA ASP A 91 13.03 0.78 5.20
C ASP A 91 12.31 1.51 4.05
N VAL A 92 12.70 2.75 3.84
CA VAL A 92 12.18 3.63 2.78
C VAL A 92 13.29 4.12 1.84
N SER A 93 14.47 3.50 1.88
CA SER A 93 15.65 3.91 1.10
C SER A 93 15.43 3.86 -0.42
N SER A 94 14.59 2.94 -0.89
CA SER A 94 14.24 2.78 -2.30
C SER A 94 12.98 3.56 -2.72
N PHE A 95 12.37 4.34 -1.82
CA PHE A 95 11.16 5.07 -2.14
C PHE A 95 11.45 6.29 -3.01
N HIS A 96 10.66 6.45 -4.08
CA HIS A 96 10.69 7.61 -4.96
C HIS A 96 9.32 8.29 -4.96
N PRO A 97 9.23 9.60 -4.61
CA PRO A 97 7.99 10.34 -4.63
C PRO A 97 7.49 10.50 -6.08
N SER A 98 6.18 10.53 -6.23
CA SER A 98 5.52 10.78 -7.51
C SER A 98 4.29 11.66 -7.35
N ALA A 99 3.94 12.41 -8.39
CA ALA A 99 2.77 13.27 -8.40
C ALA A 99 1.47 12.46 -8.33
N VAL A 100 0.47 13.02 -7.64
CA VAL A 100 -0.89 12.49 -7.64
C VAL A 100 -1.51 12.61 -9.03
N ARG A 101 -2.23 11.57 -9.45
CA ARG A 101 -2.97 11.50 -10.70
C ARG A 101 -4.44 11.19 -10.44
N VAL A 102 -5.30 11.57 -11.36
CA VAL A 102 -6.74 11.21 -11.31
C VAL A 102 -6.93 9.69 -11.22
N SER A 103 -6.06 8.91 -11.88
CA SER A 103 -6.08 7.43 -11.77
C SER A 103 -5.81 6.91 -10.37
N ASP A 104 -4.91 7.54 -9.61
CA ASP A 104 -4.66 7.17 -8.20
C ASP A 104 -5.91 7.43 -7.35
N ILE A 105 -6.59 8.56 -7.60
CA ILE A 105 -7.84 8.90 -6.95
C ILE A 105 -8.91 7.85 -7.27
N SER A 106 -9.09 7.54 -8.56
CA SER A 106 -10.12 6.59 -9.01
C SER A 106 -9.90 5.19 -8.43
N ALA A 107 -8.65 4.76 -8.30
CA ALA A 107 -8.27 3.47 -7.73
C ALA A 107 -8.40 3.39 -6.20
N SER A 108 -8.67 4.51 -5.51
CA SER A 108 -8.64 4.56 -4.05
C SER A 108 -10.05 4.60 -3.45
N LYS A 109 -10.26 3.84 -2.37
CA LYS A 109 -11.48 3.88 -1.55
C LYS A 109 -11.54 5.13 -0.67
N ARG A 110 -10.37 5.61 -0.21
CA ARG A 110 -10.20 6.82 0.60
C ARG A 110 -9.04 7.62 0.06
N VAL A 111 -9.19 8.93 0.08
CA VAL A 111 -8.16 9.90 -0.27
C VAL A 111 -7.96 10.82 0.93
N ILE A 112 -6.75 10.85 1.46
CA ILE A 112 -6.39 11.66 2.62
C ILE A 112 -5.34 12.68 2.19
N THR A 113 -5.63 13.97 2.35
CA THR A 113 -4.63 15.03 2.19
C THR A 113 -4.08 15.43 3.56
N ILE A 114 -2.78 15.69 3.63
CA ILE A 114 -2.07 15.99 4.88
C ILE A 114 -1.37 17.35 4.75
N GLY A 115 -2.07 18.40 5.20
CA GLY A 115 -1.58 19.78 5.17
C GLY A 115 -1.32 20.31 3.75
N THR A 116 -2.08 19.83 2.77
CA THR A 116 -2.01 20.29 1.37
C THR A 116 -3.38 20.16 0.71
N ALA A 117 -3.59 20.89 -0.39
CA ALA A 117 -4.74 20.69 -1.28
C ALA A 117 -4.35 19.81 -2.47
N LEU A 118 -5.33 19.12 -3.06
CA LEU A 118 -5.12 18.43 -4.33
C LEU A 118 -5.11 19.43 -5.50
N PRO A 119 -4.45 19.12 -6.62
CA PRO A 119 -4.67 19.80 -7.90
C PRO A 119 -6.15 19.78 -8.29
N MET A 120 -6.62 20.79 -9.04
CA MET A 120 -8.04 21.04 -9.30
C MET A 120 -8.77 19.81 -9.90
N ASP A 121 -8.18 19.19 -10.90
CA ASP A 121 -8.71 17.98 -11.55
C ASP A 121 -8.83 16.80 -10.59
N ALA A 122 -7.83 16.63 -9.72
CA ALA A 122 -7.81 15.61 -8.68
C ALA A 122 -8.83 15.90 -7.56
N GLN A 123 -9.09 17.19 -7.22
CA GLN A 123 -10.11 17.57 -6.23
C GLN A 123 -11.51 17.11 -6.67
N VAL A 124 -11.88 17.36 -7.92
CA VAL A 124 -13.17 16.95 -8.47
C VAL A 124 -13.34 15.44 -8.42
N ALA A 125 -12.30 14.70 -8.83
CA ALA A 125 -12.31 13.24 -8.81
C ALA A 125 -12.34 12.63 -7.40
N ALA A 126 -11.86 13.36 -6.38
CA ALA A 126 -11.76 12.88 -5.01
C ALA A 126 -13.08 12.92 -4.22
N GLN A 127 -14.07 13.72 -4.66
CA GLN A 127 -15.36 13.79 -3.97
C GLN A 127 -16.17 12.50 -4.20
N PRO A 128 -16.91 12.00 -3.19
CA PRO A 128 -17.00 12.40 -1.77
C PRO A 128 -16.02 11.68 -0.82
N LYS A 129 -14.98 11.04 -1.32
CA LYS A 129 -14.07 10.15 -0.57
C LYS A 129 -12.83 10.83 0.03
N ILE A 130 -12.77 12.17 -0.04
CA ILE A 130 -11.65 12.96 0.49
C ILE A 130 -11.82 13.27 1.98
N GLU A 131 -10.71 13.16 2.72
CA GLU A 131 -10.57 13.58 4.11
C GLU A 131 -9.30 14.44 4.24
N GLN A 132 -9.32 15.48 5.07
CA GLN A 132 -8.20 16.40 5.25
C GLN A 132 -7.65 16.32 6.68
N TRP A 133 -6.35 16.09 6.82
CA TRP A 133 -5.62 16.12 8.08
C TRP A 133 -4.71 17.34 8.11
N ASN A 134 -5.26 18.48 8.58
CA ASN A 134 -4.55 19.76 8.58
C ASN A 134 -3.81 20.02 9.89
N ASP A 135 -4.01 19.21 10.92
CA ASP A 135 -3.42 19.31 12.27
C ASP A 135 -2.14 18.49 12.45
N VAL A 136 -1.62 17.88 11.38
CA VAL A 136 -0.34 17.16 11.42
C VAL A 136 0.81 18.16 11.32
N PRO A 137 1.64 18.30 12.39
CA PRO A 137 2.73 19.27 12.41
C PRO A 137 3.81 18.97 11.35
N PRO A 138 4.67 19.97 11.02
CA PRO A 138 5.78 19.75 10.11
C PRO A 138 6.78 18.73 10.66
N ALA A 139 6.97 17.61 9.98
CA ALA A 139 7.89 16.55 10.41
C ALA A 139 9.38 16.96 10.32
N SER A 140 9.70 18.01 9.56
CA SER A 140 11.03 18.61 9.53
C SER A 140 11.38 19.41 10.79
N VAL A 141 10.37 19.85 11.55
CA VAL A 141 10.53 20.56 12.83
C VAL A 141 10.51 19.57 14.00
N ASP A 142 9.52 18.67 14.01
CA ASP A 142 9.37 17.65 15.03
C ASP A 142 8.80 16.37 14.41
N TYR A 143 9.70 15.43 14.12
CA TYR A 143 9.34 14.12 13.60
C TYR A 143 8.43 13.34 14.56
N GLY A 144 8.72 13.39 15.87
CA GLY A 144 7.95 12.68 16.89
C GLY A 144 6.52 13.17 16.99
N ALA A 145 6.31 14.49 17.04
CA ALA A 145 4.99 15.09 17.08
C ALA A 145 4.18 14.78 15.81
N ALA A 146 4.82 14.84 14.63
CA ALA A 146 4.17 14.49 13.36
C ALA A 146 3.78 13.01 13.32
N ARG A 147 4.69 12.11 13.74
CA ARG A 147 4.45 10.67 13.85
C ARG A 147 3.25 10.38 14.74
N ASP A 148 3.23 10.95 15.94
CA ASP A 148 2.19 10.66 16.93
C ASP A 148 0.83 11.20 16.48
N SER A 149 0.80 12.35 15.80
CA SER A 149 -0.42 12.87 15.17
C SER A 149 -0.91 11.93 14.06
N LEU A 150 -0.03 11.50 13.16
CA LEU A 150 -0.37 10.55 12.10
C LEU A 150 -0.91 9.23 12.66
N LYS A 151 -0.25 8.67 13.69
CA LYS A 151 -0.72 7.42 14.33
C LYS A 151 -2.13 7.54 14.91
N ARG A 152 -2.49 8.68 15.50
CA ARG A 152 -3.87 8.91 16.01
C ARG A 152 -4.90 8.93 14.88
N HIS A 153 -4.62 9.64 13.79
CA HIS A 153 -5.48 9.67 12.61
C HIS A 153 -5.63 8.30 11.96
N ILE A 154 -4.51 7.61 11.76
CA ILE A 154 -4.47 6.27 11.15
C ILE A 154 -5.28 5.26 11.96
N LYS A 155 -5.17 5.30 13.28
CA LYS A 155 -5.97 4.42 14.16
C LYS A 155 -7.47 4.60 13.90
N LYS A 156 -7.96 5.85 13.87
CA LYS A 156 -9.36 6.15 13.57
C LYS A 156 -9.78 5.69 12.17
N LEU A 157 -8.93 5.94 11.16
CA LEU A 157 -9.20 5.52 9.79
C LEU A 157 -9.28 4.00 9.67
N VAL A 158 -8.37 3.27 10.29
CA VAL A 158 -8.35 1.79 10.30
C VAL A 158 -9.60 1.23 10.99
N GLU A 159 -10.04 1.82 12.11
CA GLU A 159 -11.28 1.45 12.78
C GLU A 159 -12.51 1.68 11.89
N GLN A 160 -12.58 2.80 11.17
CA GLN A 160 -13.65 3.10 10.20
C GLN A 160 -13.67 2.11 9.02
N LEU A 161 -12.50 1.67 8.56
CA LEU A 161 -12.39 0.71 7.45
C LEU A 161 -12.72 -0.72 7.89
N ALA A 162 -12.44 -1.09 9.14
CA ALA A 162 -12.73 -2.41 9.69
C ALA A 162 -14.24 -2.63 9.94
N ASN A 163 -15.00 -1.56 10.21
CA ASN A 163 -16.42 -1.61 10.55
C ASN A 163 -17.35 -1.49 9.32
N ARG A 164 -16.83 -1.61 8.12
CA ARG A 164 -17.57 -1.57 6.85
C ARG A 164 -17.42 -2.89 6.09
#